data_b08c9db21730549fa7c704ab0e25c635
#
_entry.id   b08c9db21730549fa7c704ab0e25c635
#
_cell.length_a   1.000
_cell.length_b   1.000
_cell.length_c   1.000
_cell.angle_alpha   90.00
_cell.angle_beta   90.00
_cell.angle_gamma   90.00
#
_symmetry.space_group_name_H-M   'P 1'
#
loop_
_entity.id
_entity.type
_entity.pdbx_description
1 polymer ?
#
loop_
_entity_poly.entity_id
_entity_poly.type
_entity_poly.pdbx_seq_one_letter_code
_entity_poly.pdbx_strand_id
1 'polypeptide(L)'
;MKLVATLRVRLPGFLGPDTSAPREGFLDPGRYPVEVHAENHPDDDTDYALVTAPALGAGDTWICTRWKDQVYAVVEEVPEPETERRDFDDDPAAVPEATLVALLPSFHDFAYDLDDARYPFDLPGVRVPQAPPATNNCCTFVEALLVRAWADAVDDFDWSAERHAQMMIYSADDYFSPVTAAVESGMAVAADPDDPPHPWTLIQGWRRQWRDGHTFLVLDHHPQTDRVLTLESNSAYRLDGVGFRMIGNLRDVPDHRPPDDWWQSDETWTWDRMAATYRYRRHATLRVAEREWIEP
;
A
#
# COMPACT_ATOMS: atom_id res chain seq x y z
N MET A 1 7.42 19.26 -9.80
CA MET A 1 6.20 19.21 -10.66
C MET A 1 6.34 18.02 -11.55
N LYS A 2 5.26 17.32 -11.77
CA LYS A 2 5.21 16.04 -12.48
C LYS A 2 4.34 16.21 -13.73
N LEU A 3 4.74 15.62 -14.85
CA LEU A 3 3.89 15.59 -16.04
C LEU A 3 2.93 14.41 -15.96
N VAL A 4 1.66 14.66 -16.26
CA VAL A 4 0.62 13.63 -16.31
C VAL A 4 -0.16 13.77 -17.62
N ALA A 5 -0.34 12.66 -18.32
CA ALA A 5 -1.21 12.56 -19.49
C ALA A 5 -2.59 12.06 -19.05
N THR A 6 -3.62 12.86 -19.32
CA THR A 6 -5.02 12.45 -19.10
C THR A 6 -5.63 12.02 -20.43
N LEU A 7 -5.86 10.71 -20.60
CA LEU A 7 -6.48 10.12 -21.78
C LEU A 7 -8.00 10.19 -21.66
N ARG A 8 -8.64 10.73 -22.69
CA ARG A 8 -10.10 10.80 -22.80
C ARG A 8 -10.72 9.65 -23.60
N VAL A 9 -9.88 8.98 -24.38
CA VAL A 9 -10.26 7.87 -25.24
C VAL A 9 -9.23 6.75 -25.11
N ARG A 10 -9.59 5.55 -25.52
CA ARG A 10 -8.66 4.43 -25.59
C ARG A 10 -7.64 4.68 -26.71
N LEU A 11 -6.37 4.65 -26.37
CA LEU A 11 -5.26 4.93 -27.29
C LEU A 11 -4.34 3.74 -27.48
N PRO A 12 -3.79 3.55 -28.70
CA PRO A 12 -2.70 2.59 -28.90
C PRO A 12 -1.42 3.09 -28.24
N GLY A 13 -0.69 2.17 -27.61
CA GLY A 13 0.68 2.37 -27.16
C GLY A 13 1.67 1.88 -28.24
N PHE A 14 2.80 2.56 -28.40
CA PHE A 14 3.82 2.29 -29.41
C PHE A 14 5.18 2.10 -28.74
N LEU A 15 6.07 1.36 -29.42
CA LEU A 15 7.47 1.17 -29.00
C LEU A 15 8.37 2.41 -29.23
N GLY A 16 7.87 3.43 -29.92
CA GLY A 16 8.62 4.65 -30.20
C GLY A 16 7.70 5.84 -30.48
N PRO A 17 8.23 7.06 -30.49
CA PRO A 17 7.45 8.29 -30.74
C PRO A 17 7.11 8.44 -32.23
N ASP A 18 6.46 7.45 -32.79
CA ASP A 18 6.08 7.38 -34.19
C ASP A 18 4.87 6.45 -34.35
N THR A 19 3.84 6.92 -35.06
CA THR A 19 2.62 6.11 -35.30
C THR A 19 2.89 4.92 -36.27
N SER A 20 4.03 4.88 -36.93
CA SER A 20 4.50 3.73 -37.72
C SER A 20 5.22 2.67 -36.84
N ALA A 21 5.62 3.03 -35.62
CA ALA A 21 6.25 2.09 -34.71
C ALA A 21 5.32 0.92 -34.36
N PRO A 22 5.87 -0.27 -34.04
CA PRO A 22 5.07 -1.40 -33.58
C PRO A 22 4.20 -1.04 -32.41
N ARG A 23 2.94 -1.49 -32.42
CA ARG A 23 2.02 -1.31 -31.30
C ARG A 23 2.28 -2.36 -30.24
N GLU A 24 2.29 -1.92 -28.98
CA GLU A 24 2.39 -2.81 -27.82
C GLU A 24 1.03 -3.22 -27.27
N GLY A 25 -0.01 -2.43 -27.49
CA GLY A 25 -1.35 -2.66 -26.99
C GLY A 25 -2.21 -1.41 -27.03
N PHE A 26 -3.15 -1.33 -26.10
CA PHE A 26 -4.03 -0.17 -25.95
C PHE A 26 -4.12 0.24 -24.49
N LEU A 27 -4.08 1.54 -24.22
CA LEU A 27 -4.37 2.15 -22.93
C LEU A 27 -5.82 2.60 -22.89
N ASP A 28 -6.49 2.29 -21.82
CA ASP A 28 -7.84 2.75 -21.55
C ASP A 28 -7.84 4.22 -21.07
N PRO A 29 -8.99 4.93 -21.13
CA PRO A 29 -9.08 6.28 -20.57
C PRO A 29 -8.62 6.31 -19.11
N GLY A 30 -7.82 7.31 -18.75
CA GLY A 30 -7.23 7.41 -17.40
C GLY A 30 -6.12 8.46 -17.33
N ARG A 31 -5.44 8.49 -16.19
CA ARG A 31 -4.28 9.36 -15.95
C ARG A 31 -3.01 8.50 -15.90
N TYR A 32 -2.00 8.92 -16.62
CA TYR A 32 -0.74 8.20 -16.77
C TYR A 32 0.43 9.15 -16.49
N PRO A 33 1.40 8.75 -15.64
CA PRO A 33 2.65 9.50 -15.49
C PRO A 33 3.37 9.64 -16.84
N VAL A 34 3.95 10.80 -17.08
CA VAL A 34 4.71 11.11 -18.32
C VAL A 34 6.17 11.31 -17.94
N GLU A 35 7.04 10.53 -18.55
CA GLU A 35 8.49 10.69 -18.43
C GLU A 35 9.04 11.68 -19.44
N VAL A 36 8.56 11.61 -20.67
CA VAL A 36 9.00 12.47 -21.78
C VAL A 36 7.79 12.95 -22.56
N HIS A 37 7.71 14.25 -22.78
CA HIS A 37 6.73 14.85 -23.68
C HIS A 37 7.45 15.49 -24.87
N ALA A 38 7.19 14.98 -26.06
CA ALA A 38 7.75 15.47 -27.31
C ALA A 38 6.66 16.20 -28.10
N GLU A 39 6.79 17.50 -28.21
CA GLU A 39 5.88 18.35 -28.97
C GLU A 39 6.40 18.56 -30.38
N ASN A 40 5.49 18.63 -31.35
CA ASN A 40 5.76 18.94 -32.76
C ASN A 40 6.84 18.02 -33.37
N HIS A 41 6.61 16.72 -33.32
CA HIS A 41 7.52 15.77 -33.93
C HIS A 41 7.76 16.17 -35.40
N PRO A 42 9.02 16.28 -35.86
CA PRO A 42 9.37 16.93 -37.14
C PRO A 42 8.78 16.28 -38.38
N ASP A 43 8.38 15.01 -38.28
CA ASP A 43 7.96 14.24 -39.44
C ASP A 43 6.45 14.27 -39.72
N ASP A 44 5.61 14.58 -38.71
CA ASP A 44 4.15 14.41 -38.84
C ASP A 44 3.26 15.42 -38.11
N ASP A 45 3.82 16.49 -37.53
CA ASP A 45 3.09 17.48 -36.72
C ASP A 45 2.27 16.80 -35.59
N THR A 46 2.91 15.90 -34.86
CA THR A 46 2.31 15.07 -33.85
C THR A 46 3.03 15.29 -32.52
N ASP A 47 2.27 15.31 -31.44
CA ASP A 47 2.84 15.28 -30.09
C ASP A 47 2.76 13.86 -29.53
N TYR A 48 3.83 13.45 -28.87
CA TYR A 48 3.92 12.15 -28.23
C TYR A 48 4.29 12.30 -26.76
N ALA A 49 3.82 11.38 -25.96
CA ALA A 49 4.26 11.22 -24.58
C ALA A 49 4.72 9.79 -24.32
N LEU A 50 5.86 9.65 -23.66
CA LEU A 50 6.28 8.40 -23.06
C LEU A 50 5.59 8.30 -21.71
N VAL A 51 4.67 7.36 -21.59
CA VAL A 51 3.88 7.16 -20.38
C VAL A 51 4.21 5.83 -19.71
N THR A 52 4.24 5.82 -18.42
CA THR A 52 4.33 4.58 -17.63
C THR A 52 2.98 3.89 -17.66
N ALA A 53 2.92 2.73 -18.31
CA ALA A 53 1.69 1.97 -18.52
C ALA A 53 1.86 0.50 -18.13
N PRO A 54 1.85 0.17 -16.83
CA PRO A 54 2.06 -1.19 -16.33
C PRO A 54 1.10 -2.23 -16.92
N ALA A 55 -0.09 -1.80 -17.32
CA ALA A 55 -1.11 -2.67 -17.90
C ALA A 55 -0.70 -3.34 -19.24
N LEU A 56 0.30 -2.79 -19.94
CA LEU A 56 0.80 -3.37 -21.20
C LEU A 56 1.95 -4.35 -21.01
N GLY A 57 2.40 -4.57 -19.79
CA GLY A 57 3.46 -5.55 -19.47
C GLY A 57 4.88 -5.11 -19.83
N ALA A 58 5.03 -4.00 -20.53
CA ALA A 58 6.31 -3.51 -21.01
C ALA A 58 6.89 -2.32 -20.22
N GLY A 59 6.14 -1.74 -19.27
CA GLY A 59 6.51 -0.55 -18.51
C GLY A 59 6.15 0.72 -19.28
N ASP A 60 7.13 1.35 -19.94
CA ASP A 60 6.89 2.61 -20.61
C ASP A 60 6.46 2.39 -22.05
N THR A 61 5.48 3.15 -22.50
CA THR A 61 4.99 3.10 -23.88
C THR A 61 4.74 4.50 -24.41
N TRP A 62 4.97 4.69 -25.70
CA TRP A 62 4.67 5.95 -26.35
C TRP A 62 3.19 6.02 -26.75
N ILE A 63 2.57 7.15 -26.50
CA ILE A 63 1.21 7.48 -26.97
C ILE A 63 1.24 8.73 -27.82
N CYS A 64 0.37 8.78 -28.83
CA CYS A 64 0.09 10.01 -29.54
C CYS A 64 -0.87 10.87 -28.71
N THR A 65 -0.41 12.03 -28.25
CA THR A 65 -1.24 12.94 -27.45
C THR A 65 -2.00 13.94 -28.31
N ARG A 66 -1.43 14.32 -29.45
CA ARG A 66 -2.05 15.18 -30.45
C ARG A 66 -1.63 14.74 -31.87
N TRP A 67 -2.56 14.73 -32.81
CA TRP A 67 -2.30 14.56 -34.20
C TRP A 67 -3.03 15.64 -34.98
N LYS A 68 -2.27 16.52 -35.61
CA LYS A 68 -2.80 17.74 -36.27
C LYS A 68 -3.64 18.53 -35.25
N ASP A 69 -4.88 18.83 -35.56
CA ASP A 69 -5.79 19.59 -34.72
C ASP A 69 -6.56 18.74 -33.70
N GLN A 70 -6.30 17.43 -33.65
CA GLN A 70 -7.05 16.51 -32.78
C GLN A 70 -6.22 16.14 -31.55
N VAL A 71 -6.72 16.52 -30.38
CA VAL A 71 -6.14 16.18 -29.07
C VAL A 71 -6.78 14.93 -28.52
N TYR A 72 -5.98 13.92 -28.23
CA TYR A 72 -6.39 12.63 -27.67
C TYR A 72 -6.09 12.52 -26.18
N ALA A 73 -5.02 13.14 -25.74
CA ALA A 73 -4.65 13.26 -24.34
C ALA A 73 -4.17 14.66 -24.03
N VAL A 74 -4.46 15.13 -22.83
CA VAL A 74 -3.92 16.39 -22.30
C VAL A 74 -2.74 16.06 -21.43
N VAL A 75 -1.57 16.60 -21.73
CA VAL A 75 -0.38 16.54 -20.89
C VAL A 75 -0.31 17.83 -20.11
N GLU A 76 -0.29 17.74 -18.81
CA GLU A 76 -0.26 18.89 -17.91
C GLU A 76 0.78 18.70 -16.81
N GLU A 77 1.40 19.78 -16.39
CA GLU A 77 2.16 19.80 -15.16
C GLU A 77 1.18 19.78 -13.99
N VAL A 78 1.26 18.75 -13.20
CA VAL A 78 0.56 18.70 -11.91
C VAL A 78 1.57 18.93 -10.80
N PRO A 79 1.24 19.71 -9.76
CA PRO A 79 2.08 19.68 -8.58
C PRO A 79 2.21 18.21 -8.18
N GLU A 80 3.42 17.77 -7.88
CA GLU A 80 3.56 16.54 -7.13
C GLU A 80 2.60 16.68 -5.96
N PRO A 81 1.73 15.69 -5.72
CA PRO A 81 1.01 15.70 -4.49
C PRO A 81 2.09 15.93 -3.43
N GLU A 82 2.06 17.08 -2.77
CA GLU A 82 2.69 17.17 -1.48
C GLU A 82 2.02 16.04 -0.72
N THR A 83 2.64 14.88 -0.73
CA THR A 83 2.47 13.93 0.33
C THR A 83 2.95 14.74 1.52
N GLU A 84 2.02 15.49 2.13
CA GLU A 84 2.22 15.98 3.47
C GLU A 84 2.57 14.72 4.25
N ARG A 85 3.87 14.44 4.35
CA ARG A 85 4.36 13.49 5.32
C ARG A 85 3.78 14.03 6.61
N ARG A 86 2.77 13.36 7.12
CA ARG A 86 2.32 13.65 8.46
C ARG A 86 3.49 13.29 9.34
N ASP A 87 4.21 14.33 9.72
CA ASP A 87 5.33 14.24 10.63
C ASP A 87 4.74 14.08 12.03
N PHE A 88 5.03 12.98 12.65
CA PHE A 88 4.59 12.69 14.02
C PHE A 88 5.74 12.80 15.02
N ASP A 89 6.89 13.34 14.63
CA ASP A 89 8.08 13.36 15.49
C ASP A 89 7.85 14.10 16.81
N ASP A 90 7.00 15.10 16.83
CA ASP A 90 6.62 15.86 18.02
C ASP A 90 5.27 15.42 18.63
N ASP A 91 4.63 14.36 18.12
CA ASP A 91 3.35 13.88 18.62
C ASP A 91 3.54 12.96 19.84
N PRO A 92 3.08 13.36 21.03
CA PRO A 92 3.25 12.54 22.25
C PRO A 92 2.51 11.20 22.20
N ALA A 93 1.60 11.00 21.26
CA ALA A 93 0.91 9.73 21.00
C ALA A 93 1.60 8.88 19.92
N ALA A 94 2.69 9.35 19.34
CA ALA A 94 3.44 8.61 18.34
C ALA A 94 4.41 7.62 18.97
N VAL A 95 4.69 6.54 18.25
CA VAL A 95 5.71 5.57 18.62
C VAL A 95 6.88 5.66 17.66
N PRO A 96 8.13 5.53 18.13
CA PRO A 96 9.28 5.38 17.24
C PRO A 96 9.13 4.15 16.34
N GLU A 97 9.50 4.26 15.08
CA GLU A 97 9.51 3.12 14.14
C GLU A 97 10.34 1.95 14.68
N ALA A 98 11.46 2.25 15.30
CA ALA A 98 12.33 1.26 15.94
C ALA A 98 11.60 0.37 16.96
N THR A 99 10.58 0.89 17.65
CA THR A 99 9.76 0.11 18.59
C THR A 99 8.95 -0.97 17.87
N LEU A 100 8.33 -0.63 16.73
CA LEU A 100 7.61 -1.59 15.89
C LEU A 100 8.55 -2.65 15.32
N VAL A 101 9.69 -2.21 14.77
CA VAL A 101 10.70 -3.10 14.18
C VAL A 101 11.26 -4.08 15.20
N ALA A 102 11.53 -3.64 16.43
CA ALA A 102 12.06 -4.49 17.51
C ALA A 102 11.10 -5.64 17.90
N LEU A 103 9.80 -5.50 17.63
CA LEU A 103 8.80 -6.53 17.92
C LEU A 103 8.68 -7.58 16.81
N LEU A 104 9.09 -7.29 15.58
CA LEU A 104 8.92 -8.17 14.43
C LEU A 104 9.54 -9.57 14.64
N PRO A 105 10.74 -9.72 15.23
CA PRO A 105 11.31 -11.05 15.46
C PRO A 105 10.42 -11.99 16.29
N SER A 106 9.52 -11.45 17.10
CA SER A 106 8.56 -12.26 17.88
C SER A 106 7.53 -12.99 17.01
N PHE A 107 7.40 -12.62 15.75
CA PHE A 107 6.46 -13.21 14.80
C PHE A 107 7.13 -14.08 13.72
N HIS A 108 8.46 -14.19 13.73
CA HIS A 108 9.21 -14.84 12.65
C HIS A 108 8.77 -16.28 12.38
N ASP A 109 8.46 -17.03 13.43
CA ASP A 109 8.08 -18.45 13.33
C ASP A 109 6.57 -18.70 13.32
N PHE A 110 5.77 -17.62 13.21
CA PHE A 110 4.32 -17.74 13.17
C PHE A 110 3.81 -18.15 11.80
N ALA A 111 3.11 -19.27 11.73
CA ALA A 111 2.37 -19.67 10.54
C ALA A 111 0.99 -18.99 10.49
N TYR A 112 0.41 -18.91 9.29
CA TYR A 112 -0.94 -18.39 9.13
C TYR A 112 -1.99 -19.42 9.51
N ASP A 113 -2.87 -19.08 10.44
CA ASP A 113 -4.05 -19.86 10.78
C ASP A 113 -5.23 -18.93 11.09
N LEU A 114 -6.32 -19.11 10.34
CA LEU A 114 -7.50 -18.26 10.49
C LEU A 114 -8.30 -18.59 11.76
N ASP A 115 -8.32 -19.86 12.15
CA ASP A 115 -9.22 -20.38 13.17
C ASP A 115 -8.54 -20.54 14.55
N ASP A 116 -7.21 -20.74 14.57
CA ASP A 116 -6.42 -20.89 15.81
C ASP A 116 -5.33 -19.82 15.91
N ALA A 117 -5.74 -18.57 15.86
CA ALA A 117 -4.82 -17.44 15.97
C ALA A 117 -4.36 -17.22 17.42
N ARG A 118 -3.07 -17.02 17.61
CA ARG A 118 -2.38 -16.86 18.88
C ARG A 118 -1.55 -15.57 18.91
N TYR A 119 -1.15 -15.18 20.09
CA TYR A 119 -0.36 -13.98 20.33
C TYR A 119 1.01 -14.36 20.88
N PRO A 120 2.10 -13.71 20.46
CA PRO A 120 3.44 -13.97 20.99
C PRO A 120 3.63 -13.42 22.41
N PHE A 121 2.76 -12.51 22.85
CA PHE A 121 2.82 -11.85 24.15
C PHE A 121 1.43 -11.42 24.64
N ASP A 122 1.32 -11.11 25.93
CA ASP A 122 0.11 -10.57 26.52
C ASP A 122 -0.19 -9.16 25.97
N LEU A 123 -1.48 -8.87 25.81
CA LEU A 123 -1.95 -7.52 25.51
C LEU A 123 -2.46 -6.84 26.80
N PRO A 124 -2.22 -5.54 26.97
CA PRO A 124 -2.76 -4.81 28.12
C PRO A 124 -4.30 -4.83 28.09
N GLY A 125 -4.91 -4.98 29.25
CA GLY A 125 -6.37 -4.86 29.41
C GLY A 125 -7.22 -6.01 28.86
N VAL A 126 -6.66 -6.93 28.06
CA VAL A 126 -7.42 -8.03 27.44
C VAL A 126 -6.70 -9.37 27.60
N ARG A 127 -7.50 -10.43 27.76
CA ARG A 127 -6.96 -11.79 27.80
C ARG A 127 -7.05 -12.40 26.40
N VAL A 128 -5.90 -12.71 25.81
CA VAL A 128 -5.79 -13.32 24.50
C VAL A 128 -5.15 -14.70 24.57
N PRO A 129 -5.45 -15.61 23.61
CA PRO A 129 -4.82 -16.93 23.56
C PRO A 129 -3.34 -16.80 23.19
N GLN A 130 -2.48 -17.32 24.05
CA GLN A 130 -1.03 -17.25 23.89
C GLN A 130 -0.48 -18.40 23.06
N ALA A 131 0.63 -18.18 22.37
CA ALA A 131 1.43 -19.25 21.78
C ALA A 131 2.03 -20.16 22.86
N PRO A 132 2.33 -21.46 22.63
CA PRO A 132 2.11 -22.20 21.39
C PRO A 132 0.65 -22.65 21.15
N PRO A 133 0.25 -23.02 19.91
CA PRO A 133 1.09 -23.03 18.72
C PRO A 133 1.42 -21.61 18.23
N ALA A 134 2.50 -21.45 17.46
CA ALA A 134 2.90 -20.19 16.85
C ALA A 134 2.11 -19.99 15.54
N THR A 135 0.88 -19.52 15.69
CA THR A 135 -0.08 -19.27 14.61
C THR A 135 -0.76 -17.91 14.77
N ASN A 136 -1.02 -17.23 13.69
CA ASN A 136 -1.79 -15.99 13.69
C ASN A 136 -2.57 -15.79 12.39
N ASN A 137 -3.38 -14.75 12.34
CA ASN A 137 -4.01 -14.26 11.12
C ASN A 137 -3.71 -12.76 10.94
N CYS A 138 -4.22 -12.20 9.86
CA CYS A 138 -3.94 -10.81 9.50
C CYS A 138 -4.33 -9.80 10.59
N CYS A 139 -5.44 -10.00 11.29
CA CYS A 139 -5.89 -9.11 12.36
C CYS A 139 -5.12 -9.29 13.66
N THR A 140 -4.93 -10.54 14.08
CA THR A 140 -4.21 -10.83 15.35
C THR A 140 -2.74 -10.41 15.25
N PHE A 141 -2.13 -10.55 14.07
CA PHE A 141 -0.79 -10.02 13.84
C PHE A 141 -0.73 -8.50 14.01
N VAL A 142 -1.61 -7.78 13.30
CA VAL A 142 -1.63 -6.31 13.36
C VAL A 142 -1.97 -5.84 14.78
N GLU A 143 -2.96 -6.42 15.43
CA GLU A 143 -3.30 -6.08 16.81
C GLU A 143 -2.12 -6.28 17.75
N ALA A 144 -1.51 -7.46 17.72
CA ALA A 144 -0.40 -7.78 18.61
C ALA A 144 0.77 -6.79 18.41
N LEU A 145 1.13 -6.52 17.17
CA LEU A 145 2.22 -5.59 16.85
C LEU A 145 1.91 -4.17 17.33
N LEU A 146 0.76 -3.62 16.97
CA LEU A 146 0.42 -2.23 17.27
C LEU A 146 0.17 -2.02 18.76
N VAL A 147 -0.68 -2.85 19.36
CA VAL A 147 -1.03 -2.69 20.79
C VAL A 147 0.20 -2.82 21.67
N ARG A 148 1.11 -3.75 21.35
CA ARG A 148 2.35 -3.91 22.10
C ARG A 148 3.27 -2.70 21.94
N ALA A 149 3.45 -2.21 20.71
CA ALA A 149 4.29 -1.05 20.46
C ALA A 149 3.81 0.20 21.21
N TRP A 150 2.50 0.46 21.18
CA TRP A 150 1.93 1.60 21.90
C TRP A 150 1.99 1.41 23.42
N ALA A 151 1.74 0.22 23.93
CA ALA A 151 1.86 -0.06 25.36
C ALA A 151 3.29 0.07 25.90
N ASP A 152 4.30 -0.14 25.06
CA ASP A 152 5.69 -0.01 25.45
C ASP A 152 6.23 1.44 25.35
N ALA A 153 5.63 2.28 24.51
CA ALA A 153 6.17 3.60 24.18
C ALA A 153 5.31 4.79 24.63
N VAL A 154 4.00 4.59 24.83
CA VAL A 154 3.06 5.68 25.14
C VAL A 154 2.53 5.51 26.56
N ASP A 155 2.80 6.50 27.40
CA ASP A 155 2.28 6.54 28.75
C ASP A 155 0.73 6.55 28.76
N ASP A 156 0.13 5.83 29.72
CA ASP A 156 -1.32 5.73 29.87
C ASP A 156 -2.09 5.19 28.65
N PHE A 157 -1.40 4.47 27.73
CA PHE A 157 -2.07 3.80 26.62
C PHE A 157 -3.07 2.75 27.16
N ASP A 158 -4.33 2.88 26.72
CA ASP A 158 -5.42 2.00 27.15
C ASP A 158 -5.94 1.15 25.98
N TRP A 159 -5.90 -0.17 26.15
CA TRP A 159 -6.45 -1.12 25.19
C TRP A 159 -7.58 -1.90 25.85
N SER A 160 -8.80 -1.61 25.45
CA SER A 160 -9.99 -2.19 26.05
C SER A 160 -10.47 -3.45 25.32
N ALA A 161 -11.32 -4.24 26.02
CA ALA A 161 -12.00 -5.38 25.40
C ALA A 161 -12.90 -4.95 24.20
N GLU A 162 -13.40 -3.72 24.19
CA GLU A 162 -14.16 -3.17 23.09
C GLU A 162 -13.26 -2.95 21.86
N ARG A 163 -12.08 -2.36 22.04
CA ARG A 163 -11.10 -2.18 20.97
C ARG A 163 -10.60 -3.51 20.41
N HIS A 164 -10.34 -4.47 21.29
CA HIS A 164 -10.01 -5.84 20.88
C HIS A 164 -11.11 -6.45 20.01
N ALA A 165 -12.38 -6.29 20.38
CA ALA A 165 -13.50 -6.78 19.58
C ALA A 165 -13.60 -6.10 18.20
N GLN A 166 -13.27 -4.79 18.12
CA GLN A 166 -13.25 -4.05 16.84
C GLN A 166 -12.17 -4.52 15.88
N MET A 167 -11.07 -5.12 16.39
CA MET A 167 -10.02 -5.70 15.54
C MET A 167 -10.49 -6.90 14.71
N MET A 168 -11.64 -7.49 14.99
CA MET A 168 -12.14 -8.65 14.27
C MET A 168 -12.68 -8.29 12.89
N ILE A 169 -12.21 -8.99 11.86
CA ILE A 169 -12.60 -8.76 10.46
C ILE A 169 -13.89 -9.48 10.04
N TYR A 170 -14.47 -10.26 10.93
CA TYR A 170 -15.60 -11.14 10.61
C TYR A 170 -16.95 -10.47 10.72
N SER A 171 -17.02 -9.23 11.12
CA SER A 171 -18.27 -8.52 11.24
C SER A 171 -18.80 -8.06 9.90
N ALA A 172 -20.11 -8.08 9.77
CA ALA A 172 -20.84 -7.60 8.60
C ALA A 172 -21.09 -6.08 8.62
N ASP A 173 -20.60 -5.36 9.61
CA ASP A 173 -20.75 -3.91 9.74
C ASP A 173 -19.39 -3.21 9.86
N ASP A 174 -19.40 -1.91 9.74
CA ASP A 174 -18.19 -1.08 9.72
C ASP A 174 -17.67 -0.71 11.10
N TYR A 175 -18.35 -1.10 12.16
CA TYR A 175 -17.87 -0.97 13.54
C TYR A 175 -16.65 -1.87 13.79
N PHE A 176 -16.67 -3.10 13.27
CA PHE A 176 -15.59 -4.07 13.43
C PHE A 176 -14.53 -3.86 12.34
N SER A 177 -13.56 -3.05 12.64
CA SER A 177 -12.45 -2.75 11.74
C SER A 177 -11.20 -2.42 12.53
N PRO A 178 -10.05 -3.05 12.21
CA PRO A 178 -8.76 -2.65 12.75
C PRO A 178 -8.45 -1.16 12.58
N VAL A 179 -8.87 -0.58 11.47
CA VAL A 179 -8.74 0.87 11.23
C VAL A 179 -9.55 1.67 12.24
N THR A 180 -10.81 1.27 12.51
CA THR A 180 -11.64 1.94 13.52
C THR A 180 -11.00 1.83 14.90
N ALA A 181 -10.57 0.63 15.29
CA ALA A 181 -9.91 0.41 16.57
C ALA A 181 -8.63 1.25 16.74
N ALA A 182 -7.80 1.31 15.70
CA ALA A 182 -6.56 2.09 15.73
C ALA A 182 -6.81 3.61 15.83
N VAL A 183 -7.81 4.13 15.12
CA VAL A 183 -8.16 5.55 15.17
C VAL A 183 -8.76 5.93 16.53
N GLU A 184 -9.70 5.15 17.03
CA GLU A 184 -10.38 5.44 18.27
C GLU A 184 -9.51 5.22 19.53
N SER A 185 -8.44 4.41 19.43
CA SER A 185 -7.44 4.26 20.49
C SER A 185 -6.33 5.30 20.44
N GLY A 186 -6.33 6.18 19.43
CA GLY A 186 -5.30 7.20 19.24
C GLY A 186 -4.02 6.72 18.57
N MET A 187 -3.91 5.45 18.18
CA MET A 187 -2.74 4.92 17.46
C MET A 187 -2.61 5.45 16.03
N ALA A 188 -3.71 5.93 15.44
CA ALA A 188 -3.73 6.34 14.05
C ALA A 188 -4.63 7.56 13.81
N VAL A 189 -4.49 8.15 12.64
CA VAL A 189 -5.39 9.18 12.10
C VAL A 189 -6.08 8.62 10.87
N ALA A 190 -7.39 8.82 10.76
CA ALA A 190 -8.14 8.39 9.58
C ALA A 190 -7.54 9.01 8.32
N ALA A 191 -7.40 8.19 7.27
CA ALA A 191 -6.92 8.60 5.96
C ALA A 191 -7.98 8.31 4.88
N ASP A 192 -7.97 9.09 3.81
CA ASP A 192 -8.87 8.86 2.68
C ASP A 192 -8.43 7.56 1.96
N PRO A 193 -9.31 6.59 1.78
CA PRO A 193 -8.97 5.37 1.08
C PRO A 193 -8.76 5.56 -0.44
N ASP A 194 -9.11 6.69 -1.00
CA ASP A 194 -8.88 7.02 -2.40
C ASP A 194 -7.53 7.72 -2.63
N ASP A 195 -6.90 8.19 -1.56
CA ASP A 195 -5.53 8.68 -1.61
C ASP A 195 -4.51 7.53 -1.65
N PRO A 196 -3.36 7.73 -2.30
CA PRO A 196 -2.25 6.79 -2.20
C PRO A 196 -1.83 6.59 -0.73
N PRO A 197 -1.50 5.36 -0.33
CA PRO A 197 -1.15 5.10 1.05
C PRO A 197 0.17 5.79 1.42
N HIS A 198 0.18 6.43 2.57
CA HIS A 198 1.41 6.90 3.18
C HIS A 198 2.17 5.74 3.86
N PRO A 199 3.45 5.91 4.17
CA PRO A 199 4.15 4.98 5.01
C PRO A 199 3.45 4.78 6.35
N TRP A 200 3.50 3.54 6.85
CA TRP A 200 2.78 3.12 8.04
C TRP A 200 1.26 3.36 7.96
N THR A 201 0.69 3.15 6.78
CA THR A 201 -0.76 3.13 6.63
C THR A 201 -1.30 1.74 6.95
N LEU A 202 -2.19 1.68 7.93
CA LEU A 202 -3.01 0.51 8.20
C LEU A 202 -4.18 0.46 7.22
N ILE A 203 -4.30 -0.66 6.51
CA ILE A 203 -5.37 -0.90 5.56
C ILE A 203 -6.21 -2.09 6.00
N GLN A 204 -7.51 -1.86 6.05
CA GLN A 204 -8.52 -2.89 6.09
C GLN A 204 -9.29 -2.88 4.78
N GLY A 205 -9.23 -3.95 4.03
CA GLY A 205 -9.93 -4.09 2.76
C GLY A 205 -10.87 -5.28 2.72
N TRP A 206 -11.99 -5.16 2.00
CA TRP A 206 -12.93 -6.25 1.75
C TRP A 206 -13.19 -6.38 0.25
N ARG A 207 -13.17 -7.63 -0.24
CA ARG A 207 -13.51 -7.96 -1.64
C ARG A 207 -15.00 -7.81 -1.91
N ARG A 208 -15.81 -8.10 -0.90
CA ARG A 208 -17.28 -7.89 -0.89
C ARG A 208 -17.59 -7.00 0.30
N GLN A 209 -18.74 -6.35 0.26
CA GLN A 209 -19.16 -5.50 1.38
C GLN A 209 -19.08 -6.28 2.70
N TRP A 210 -18.12 -5.88 3.55
CA TRP A 210 -17.85 -6.43 4.86
C TRP A 210 -17.57 -7.95 4.91
N ARG A 211 -17.09 -8.53 3.80
CA ARG A 211 -16.73 -9.96 3.72
C ARG A 211 -15.45 -10.17 2.92
N ASP A 212 -14.81 -11.31 3.18
CA ASP A 212 -13.55 -11.69 2.53
C ASP A 212 -12.50 -10.58 2.70
N GLY A 213 -12.31 -10.15 3.94
CA GLY A 213 -11.43 -9.05 4.32
C GLY A 213 -9.98 -9.47 4.48
N HIS A 214 -9.12 -8.47 4.43
CA HIS A 214 -7.71 -8.59 4.76
C HIS A 214 -7.21 -7.32 5.43
N THR A 215 -6.31 -7.47 6.38
CA THR A 215 -5.67 -6.38 7.12
C THR A 215 -4.17 -6.44 6.91
N PHE A 216 -3.57 -5.31 6.61
CA PHE A 216 -2.13 -5.23 6.38
C PHE A 216 -1.63 -3.81 6.62
N LEU A 217 -0.33 -3.68 6.78
CA LEU A 217 0.38 -2.41 6.91
C LEU A 217 1.08 -2.10 5.58
N VAL A 218 0.99 -0.86 5.13
CA VAL A 218 1.83 -0.32 4.07
C VAL A 218 3.01 0.36 4.73
N LEU A 219 4.20 -0.15 4.47
CA LEU A 219 5.44 0.42 5.02
C LEU A 219 6.01 1.50 4.11
N ASP A 220 5.82 1.35 2.81
CA ASP A 220 6.28 2.32 1.84
C ASP A 220 5.43 2.29 0.57
N HIS A 221 5.37 3.41 -0.13
CA HIS A 221 4.74 3.56 -1.43
C HIS A 221 5.63 4.39 -2.34
N HIS A 222 5.99 3.81 -3.47
CA HIS A 222 6.79 4.49 -4.49
C HIS A 222 5.85 5.03 -5.59
N PRO A 223 5.54 6.34 -5.58
CA PRO A 223 4.47 6.88 -6.41
C PRO A 223 4.77 6.82 -7.93
N GLN A 224 6.06 6.77 -8.34
CA GLN A 224 6.43 6.71 -9.75
C GLN A 224 6.22 5.32 -10.35
N THR A 225 6.39 4.27 -9.57
CA THR A 225 6.26 2.87 -10.03
C THR A 225 4.98 2.21 -9.55
N ASP A 226 4.18 2.93 -8.76
CA ASP A 226 2.97 2.41 -8.11
C ASP A 226 3.24 1.13 -7.28
N ARG A 227 4.45 1.02 -6.72
CA ARG A 227 4.84 -0.10 -5.86
C ARG A 227 4.54 0.22 -4.41
N VAL A 228 4.13 -0.82 -3.71
CA VAL A 228 3.81 -0.75 -2.29
C VAL A 228 4.54 -1.88 -1.58
N LEU A 229 5.28 -1.55 -0.52
CA LEU A 229 5.81 -2.54 0.40
C LEU A 229 4.81 -2.74 1.53
N THR A 230 4.32 -3.97 1.68
CA THR A 230 3.39 -4.32 2.77
C THR A 230 4.03 -5.26 3.78
N LEU A 231 3.56 -5.17 5.00
CA LEU A 231 3.83 -6.12 6.09
C LEU A 231 2.49 -6.71 6.52
N GLU A 232 2.38 -8.04 6.47
CA GLU A 232 1.12 -8.74 6.68
C GLU A 232 1.31 -10.16 7.20
N SER A 233 0.29 -10.75 7.80
CA SER A 233 0.18 -12.18 7.99
C SER A 233 -0.81 -12.74 6.98
N ASN A 234 -0.38 -13.72 6.18
CA ASN A 234 -1.18 -14.26 5.09
C ASN A 234 -0.79 -15.72 4.77
N SER A 235 -1.72 -16.47 4.18
CA SER A 235 -1.48 -17.81 3.60
C SER A 235 -1.47 -17.79 2.07
N ALA A 236 -1.40 -16.60 1.47
CA ALA A 236 -1.41 -16.41 0.02
C ALA A 236 -0.11 -15.73 -0.45
N TYR A 237 0.07 -15.64 -1.77
CA TYR A 237 1.18 -14.91 -2.38
C TYR A 237 2.57 -15.38 -1.92
N ARG A 238 2.72 -16.69 -1.70
CA ARG A 238 3.93 -17.36 -1.18
C ARG A 238 4.28 -17.01 0.27
N LEU A 239 3.40 -16.33 0.99
CA LEU A 239 3.52 -16.17 2.42
C LEU A 239 2.85 -17.35 3.13
N ASP A 240 3.39 -17.75 4.27
CA ASP A 240 2.77 -18.68 5.21
C ASP A 240 3.05 -18.17 6.63
N GLY A 241 2.36 -17.11 6.99
CA GLY A 241 2.53 -16.39 8.23
C GLY A 241 2.86 -14.92 8.02
N VAL A 242 3.67 -14.34 8.90
CA VAL A 242 4.08 -12.93 8.85
C VAL A 242 5.21 -12.74 7.84
N GLY A 243 5.08 -11.76 7.00
CA GLY A 243 6.10 -11.46 6.01
C GLY A 243 5.83 -10.17 5.24
N PHE A 244 6.73 -9.88 4.32
CA PHE A 244 6.69 -8.69 3.49
C PHE A 244 6.22 -9.04 2.09
N ARG A 245 5.41 -8.19 1.50
CA ARG A 245 4.95 -8.34 0.13
C ARG A 245 5.17 -7.05 -0.65
N MET A 246 5.80 -7.18 -1.80
CA MET A 246 5.97 -6.10 -2.75
C MET A 246 4.84 -6.16 -3.78
N ILE A 247 4.05 -5.10 -3.88
CA ILE A 247 2.94 -4.98 -4.82
C ILE A 247 3.28 -3.92 -5.84
N GLY A 248 3.16 -4.23 -7.12
CA GLY A 248 3.37 -3.29 -8.21
C GLY A 248 4.37 -3.77 -9.25
N ASN A 249 4.89 -2.85 -10.07
CA ASN A 249 5.79 -3.19 -11.15
C ASN A 249 7.18 -3.61 -10.65
N LEU A 250 7.65 -4.78 -11.08
CA LEU A 250 8.89 -5.41 -10.62
C LEU A 250 10.19 -4.76 -11.15
N ARG A 251 10.13 -3.86 -12.11
CA ARG A 251 11.33 -3.38 -12.81
C ARG A 251 12.25 -2.51 -11.97
N ASP A 252 11.69 -1.77 -11.04
CA ASP A 252 12.48 -0.93 -10.14
C ASP A 252 12.37 -1.49 -8.73
N VAL A 253 13.38 -2.23 -8.33
CA VAL A 253 13.49 -2.67 -6.93
C VAL A 253 13.74 -1.42 -6.08
N PRO A 254 12.85 -1.05 -5.17
CA PRO A 254 13.17 0.02 -4.23
C PRO A 254 14.45 -0.35 -3.48
N ASP A 255 15.22 0.64 -3.11
CA ASP A 255 16.44 0.45 -2.30
C ASP A 255 16.14 -0.18 -0.93
N HIS A 256 14.89 -0.28 -0.58
CA HIS A 256 14.40 -0.84 0.67
C HIS A 256 14.13 -2.35 0.51
N ARG A 257 14.94 -3.17 1.14
CA ARG A 257 14.75 -4.61 1.20
C ARG A 257 14.35 -5.03 2.60
N PRO A 258 13.28 -5.85 2.72
CA PRO A 258 13.02 -6.55 3.98
C PRO A 258 14.25 -7.37 4.37
N PRO A 259 14.45 -7.67 5.66
CA PRO A 259 15.50 -8.58 6.10
C PRO A 259 15.46 -9.91 5.33
N ASP A 260 16.63 -10.44 4.93
CA ASP A 260 16.75 -11.62 4.05
C ASP A 260 16.17 -12.91 4.65
N ASP A 261 16.05 -12.97 5.97
CA ASP A 261 15.54 -14.10 6.74
C ASP A 261 14.02 -14.11 6.90
N TRP A 262 13.33 -13.09 6.39
CA TRP A 262 11.87 -12.99 6.45
C TRP A 262 11.20 -13.54 5.20
N TRP A 263 9.98 -14.03 5.36
CA TRP A 263 9.11 -14.38 4.26
C TRP A 263 8.90 -13.17 3.34
N GLN A 264 9.19 -13.37 2.06
CA GLN A 264 9.08 -12.31 1.05
C GLN A 264 8.30 -12.85 -0.15
N SER A 265 7.41 -12.02 -0.66
CA SER A 265 6.67 -12.30 -1.87
C SER A 265 6.68 -11.10 -2.80
N ASP A 266 6.98 -11.35 -4.06
CA ASP A 266 6.99 -10.35 -5.11
C ASP A 266 5.78 -10.56 -6.02
N GLU A 267 4.84 -9.63 -5.94
CA GLU A 267 3.56 -9.73 -6.63
C GLU A 267 3.56 -8.94 -7.93
N THR A 268 2.90 -9.50 -8.94
CA THR A 268 2.69 -8.83 -10.22
C THR A 268 1.49 -7.88 -10.23
N TRP A 269 0.77 -7.76 -9.11
CA TRP A 269 -0.35 -6.84 -8.99
C TRP A 269 0.15 -5.42 -8.82
N THR A 270 -0.54 -4.49 -9.47
CA THR A 270 -0.38 -3.07 -9.21
C THR A 270 -1.19 -2.66 -7.98
N TRP A 271 -0.85 -1.51 -7.39
CA TRP A 271 -1.67 -0.92 -6.34
C TRP A 271 -3.12 -0.71 -6.80
N ASP A 272 -3.32 -0.18 -7.99
CA ASP A 272 -4.66 0.00 -8.58
C ASP A 272 -5.46 -1.30 -8.64
N ARG A 273 -4.83 -2.39 -9.04
CA ARG A 273 -5.49 -3.70 -9.08
C ARG A 273 -5.84 -4.20 -7.68
N MET A 274 -4.98 -3.97 -6.71
CA MET A 274 -5.24 -4.31 -5.32
C MET A 274 -6.39 -3.46 -4.77
N ALA A 275 -6.36 -2.15 -5.02
CA ALA A 275 -7.42 -1.23 -4.63
C ALA A 275 -8.77 -1.59 -5.27
N ALA A 276 -8.78 -1.98 -6.55
CA ALA A 276 -9.98 -2.45 -7.24
C ALA A 276 -10.49 -3.80 -6.69
N THR A 277 -9.59 -4.67 -6.20
CA THR A 277 -9.96 -5.94 -5.57
C THR A 277 -10.61 -5.71 -4.21
N TYR A 278 -10.02 -4.86 -3.38
CA TYR A 278 -10.53 -4.44 -2.08
C TYR A 278 -11.29 -3.12 -2.19
N ARG A 279 -12.31 -3.07 -3.03
CA ARG A 279 -13.10 -1.86 -3.32
C ARG A 279 -13.86 -1.29 -2.13
N TYR A 280 -14.09 -2.08 -1.09
CA TYR A 280 -14.55 -1.61 0.21
C TYR A 280 -13.34 -1.60 1.13
N ARG A 281 -12.84 -0.45 1.49
CA ARG A 281 -11.63 -0.33 2.28
C ARG A 281 -11.66 0.87 3.21
N ARG A 282 -10.82 0.81 4.22
CA ARG A 282 -10.55 1.89 5.16
C ARG A 282 -9.06 2.01 5.34
N HIS A 283 -8.61 3.22 5.48
CA HIS A 283 -7.22 3.56 5.71
C HIS A 283 -7.08 4.39 6.98
N ALA A 284 -5.98 4.19 7.69
CA ALA A 284 -5.53 5.09 8.74
C ALA A 284 -4.00 5.17 8.70
N THR A 285 -3.45 6.36 8.80
CA THR A 285 -2.01 6.57 8.96
C THR A 285 -1.68 6.41 10.44
N LEU A 286 -0.81 5.47 10.77
CA LEU A 286 -0.32 5.27 12.14
C LEU A 286 0.54 6.45 12.57
N ARG A 287 0.49 6.79 13.85
CA ARG A 287 1.34 7.80 14.47
C ARG A 287 2.72 7.21 14.75
N VAL A 288 3.52 7.09 13.71
CA VAL A 288 4.90 6.56 13.78
C VAL A 288 5.85 7.69 13.51
N ALA A 289 6.73 7.96 14.49
CA ALA A 289 7.83 8.92 14.41
C ALA A 289 9.12 8.20 14.01
N GLU A 290 10.01 8.90 13.31
CA GLU A 290 11.35 8.45 12.90
C GLU A 290 11.38 7.18 12.03
N ARG A 291 12.01 7.25 10.90
CA ARG A 291 12.16 6.17 9.93
C ARG A 291 13.60 5.68 9.90
N GLU A 292 13.96 4.75 10.78
CA GLU A 292 15.33 4.28 10.87
C GLU A 292 15.66 3.02 10.05
N TRP A 293 14.67 2.15 9.77
CA TRP A 293 15.01 0.82 9.24
C TRP A 293 14.83 0.67 7.72
N ILE A 294 14.23 1.66 7.08
CA ILE A 294 14.04 1.67 5.62
C ILE A 294 15.14 2.52 4.94
N GLU A 295 16.24 2.79 5.60
CA GLU A 295 17.40 3.39 4.94
C GLU A 295 18.22 2.33 4.19
N PRO A 296 18.68 2.66 2.95
CA PRO A 296 19.36 1.74 2.07
C PRO A 296 20.69 1.23 2.58
#